data_c2c62bb219f8dd9c7fa2dc8c56fd0021
#
_entry.id   c2c62bb219f8dd9c7fa2dc8c56fd0021
#
_cell.length_a   1.000
_cell.length_b   1.000
_cell.length_c   1.000
_cell.angle_alpha   90.00
_cell.angle_beta   90.00
_cell.angle_gamma   90.00
#
_symmetry.space_group_name_H-M   'P 1'
#
loop_
_entity.id
_entity.type
_entity.pdbx_description
1 polymer ?
#
loop_
_entity_poly.entity_id
_entity_poly.type
_entity_poly.pdbx_seq_one_letter_code
_entity_poly.pdbx_strand_id
1 'polypeptide(L)'
;MAGFTTDSNTYTYPSVTLSTNFNVEPYYDDFDETKNYHRLLFRPGLAVQARELTQMQTILQNQIDRFAEHIFQEGATVKGFKSNLDVFYYYVRIRDKNNAGVSVNAAAFLNKTLKGGTSGVRALVINTSDGSEANTPHTKTLFVKYTASNTSTGRKAFTNNEILTSTDGSGLNCNTIVGTLSVPAEGLGLAIYFDSGVIYGKDHFIRVPAQTLVIDKYDDSPTKRVGFDITESIITETADETLLDPAQGAYNYAAPGAARLKLTVDLKSLDINIPVSNTFIELMQFKDGVVQSISNRTQYSYIRDYLAQRTSDESGDYVVRGMGVNVKEHLNSANNGGVYTAGEGGNTYQLVAVVEPGKAYVKGYDIENIISNRVAFDKAIEYASIESAKAVSDYGNYVIVENVAGQWDVNRQSTVTLRDTQANAVSTASTIGNYSLTNFPGNSIGTARVRGVEHYTGTPGTPDAQYKLYLTDIKVTTGGDRKSTRLNSSHVSESRMPSSA
;
A
#
# COMPACT_ATOMS: atom_id res chain seq x y z
N MET A 1 38.10 38.44 -27.92
CA MET A 1 36.79 38.70 -27.31
C MET A 1 35.75 37.95 -28.13
N ALA A 2 35.36 36.78 -27.69
CA ALA A 2 34.33 36.02 -28.36
C ALA A 2 32.97 36.52 -27.82
N GLY A 3 32.11 36.97 -28.76
CA GLY A 3 30.81 37.49 -28.42
C GLY A 3 29.90 36.38 -27.89
N PHE A 4 29.27 36.61 -26.75
CA PHE A 4 28.15 35.83 -26.29
C PHE A 4 26.96 36.11 -27.21
N THR A 5 26.56 35.13 -27.98
CA THR A 5 25.25 35.11 -28.63
C THR A 5 24.22 34.88 -27.55
N THR A 6 23.41 35.87 -27.28
CA THR A 6 22.19 35.70 -26.46
C THR A 6 21.24 34.85 -27.25
N ASP A 7 21.19 33.54 -26.93
CA ASP A 7 20.07 32.70 -27.31
C ASP A 7 18.81 33.25 -26.64
N SER A 8 17.97 33.89 -27.45
CA SER A 8 16.62 34.26 -27.06
C SER A 8 15.74 32.99 -27.05
N ASN A 9 16.04 32.06 -26.14
CA ASN A 9 15.09 31.04 -25.77
C ASN A 9 14.05 31.72 -24.90
N THR A 10 13.04 32.26 -25.53
CA THR A 10 11.78 32.58 -24.89
C THR A 10 11.18 31.26 -24.40
N TYR A 11 11.50 30.89 -23.16
CA TYR A 11 10.73 29.89 -22.44
C TYR A 11 9.33 30.46 -22.28
N THR A 12 8.45 30.14 -23.19
CA THR A 12 7.03 30.25 -22.98
C THR A 12 6.67 29.17 -21.96
N TYR A 13 6.66 29.54 -20.69
CA TYR A 13 6.00 28.74 -19.68
C TYR A 13 4.55 28.58 -20.12
N PRO A 14 4.01 27.37 -20.21
CA PRO A 14 2.58 27.19 -20.35
C PRO A 14 1.96 27.68 -19.03
N SER A 15 1.61 28.96 -18.96
CA SER A 15 0.80 29.46 -17.86
C SER A 15 -0.56 28.81 -17.99
N VAL A 16 -0.81 27.82 -17.16
CA VAL A 16 -2.17 27.28 -16.97
C VAL A 16 -2.91 28.31 -16.11
N THR A 17 -3.28 29.41 -16.74
CA THR A 17 -4.06 30.48 -16.10
C THR A 17 -5.41 29.92 -15.63
N LEU A 18 -5.93 30.50 -14.55
CA LEU A 18 -7.28 30.27 -14.13
C LEU A 18 -8.23 30.46 -15.34
N SER A 19 -9.14 29.54 -15.55
CA SER A 19 -10.12 29.65 -16.62
C SER A 19 -11.21 30.68 -16.27
N THR A 20 -11.36 30.95 -14.97
CA THR A 20 -12.35 31.93 -14.45
C THR A 20 -11.89 33.33 -14.75
N ASN A 21 -12.68 34.07 -15.56
CA ASN A 21 -12.44 35.47 -15.85
C ASN A 21 -13.07 36.34 -14.75
N PHE A 22 -12.22 37.09 -14.04
CA PHE A 22 -12.70 38.04 -13.01
C PHE A 22 -12.91 39.46 -13.53
N ASN A 23 -12.52 39.77 -14.78
CA ASN A 23 -12.78 41.05 -15.40
C ASN A 23 -14.20 41.11 -16.04
N VAL A 24 -15.18 40.61 -15.30
CA VAL A 24 -16.60 40.57 -15.66
C VAL A 24 -17.44 40.96 -14.46
N GLU A 25 -18.71 41.29 -14.71
CA GLU A 25 -19.70 41.57 -13.64
C GLU A 25 -19.78 40.38 -12.66
N PRO A 26 -19.82 40.60 -11.35
CA PRO A 26 -19.78 41.90 -10.61
C PRO A 26 -18.39 42.32 -10.17
N TYR A 27 -17.33 41.60 -10.52
CA TYR A 27 -15.97 41.74 -9.95
C TYR A 27 -15.15 42.83 -10.63
N TYR A 28 -15.16 42.88 -11.96
CA TYR A 28 -14.46 43.87 -12.79
C TYR A 28 -12.95 44.01 -12.45
N ASP A 29 -12.27 42.88 -12.11
CA ASP A 29 -10.85 42.88 -11.85
C ASP A 29 -10.10 42.99 -13.18
N ASP A 30 -9.67 44.19 -13.49
CA ASP A 30 -8.97 44.57 -14.71
C ASP A 30 -7.44 44.54 -14.56
N PHE A 31 -6.94 43.68 -13.71
CA PHE A 31 -5.50 43.45 -13.55
C PHE A 31 -4.87 43.10 -14.89
N ASP A 32 -3.82 43.83 -15.23
CA ASP A 32 -3.02 43.64 -16.44
C ASP A 32 -1.54 43.75 -16.08
N GLU A 33 -0.84 42.63 -16.12
CA GLU A 33 0.57 42.54 -15.76
C GLU A 33 1.45 43.45 -16.64
N THR A 34 1.10 43.66 -17.91
CA THR A 34 1.88 44.48 -18.83
C THR A 34 1.95 45.92 -18.40
N LYS A 35 1.01 46.40 -17.59
CA LYS A 35 1.00 47.76 -17.04
C LYS A 35 1.97 47.94 -15.86
N ASN A 36 2.52 46.86 -15.29
CA ASN A 36 3.47 46.90 -14.18
C ASN A 36 2.92 47.65 -12.94
N TYR A 37 1.63 47.51 -12.64
CA TYR A 37 1.03 48.07 -11.43
C TYR A 37 1.24 47.10 -10.25
N HIS A 38 2.19 47.46 -9.38
CA HIS A 38 2.57 46.57 -8.26
C HIS A 38 1.88 46.92 -6.94
N ARG A 39 1.20 48.08 -6.86
CA ARG A 39 0.55 48.53 -5.62
C ARG A 39 -0.58 49.52 -5.88
N LEU A 40 -1.70 49.29 -5.22
CA LEU A 40 -2.81 50.26 -5.16
C LEU A 40 -2.53 51.31 -4.09
N LEU A 41 -2.73 52.60 -4.43
CA LEU A 41 -2.47 53.71 -3.55
C LEU A 41 -3.78 54.49 -3.34
N PHE A 42 -4.46 54.22 -2.24
CA PHE A 42 -5.71 54.89 -1.86
C PHE A 42 -5.42 56.33 -1.49
N ARG A 43 -6.26 57.23 -1.98
CA ARG A 43 -6.16 58.66 -1.70
C ARG A 43 -7.31 59.14 -0.81
N PRO A 44 -7.02 59.96 0.24
CA PRO A 44 -8.07 60.50 1.06
C PRO A 44 -9.10 61.29 0.24
N GLY A 45 -10.37 61.16 0.57
CA GLY A 45 -11.47 61.88 -0.11
C GLY A 45 -12.00 61.21 -1.38
N LEU A 46 -11.42 60.08 -1.82
CA LEU A 46 -11.95 59.27 -2.93
C LEU A 46 -12.52 57.95 -2.38
N ALA A 47 -13.65 57.54 -2.96
CA ALA A 47 -14.28 56.27 -2.58
C ALA A 47 -13.45 55.09 -3.06
N VAL A 48 -13.29 54.08 -2.22
CA VAL A 48 -12.68 52.80 -2.59
C VAL A 48 -13.67 51.99 -3.40
N GLN A 49 -13.22 51.47 -4.55
CA GLN A 49 -14.03 50.62 -5.41
C GLN A 49 -13.82 49.16 -5.02
N ALA A 50 -14.88 48.31 -5.12
CA ALA A 50 -14.76 46.88 -4.82
C ALA A 50 -13.69 46.17 -5.67
N ARG A 51 -13.56 46.57 -6.96
CA ARG A 51 -12.54 46.03 -7.87
C ARG A 51 -11.12 46.31 -7.38
N GLU A 52 -10.85 47.44 -6.71
CA GLU A 52 -9.53 47.80 -6.20
C GLU A 52 -9.12 46.86 -5.04
N LEU A 53 -10.08 46.39 -4.23
CA LEU A 53 -9.85 45.41 -3.18
C LEU A 53 -9.54 44.02 -3.77
N THR A 54 -10.28 43.63 -4.82
CA THR A 54 -10.03 42.38 -5.54
C THR A 54 -8.66 42.42 -6.22
N GLN A 55 -8.35 43.49 -6.94
CA GLN A 55 -7.10 43.69 -7.64
C GLN A 55 -5.86 43.70 -6.71
N MET A 56 -6.03 44.20 -5.48
CA MET A 56 -4.96 44.12 -4.48
C MET A 56 -4.56 42.68 -4.18
N GLN A 57 -5.53 41.77 -4.14
CA GLN A 57 -5.27 40.33 -3.95
C GLN A 57 -4.61 39.72 -5.19
N THR A 58 -5.10 40.07 -6.38
CA THR A 58 -4.56 39.58 -7.66
C THR A 58 -3.11 40.02 -7.87
N ILE A 59 -2.74 41.24 -7.53
CA ILE A 59 -1.35 41.74 -7.57
C ILE A 59 -0.45 40.90 -6.65
N LEU A 60 -0.89 40.64 -5.42
CA LEU A 60 -0.11 39.83 -4.46
C LEU A 60 -0.01 38.37 -4.91
N GLN A 61 -1.10 37.78 -5.42
CA GLN A 61 -1.11 36.44 -5.95
C GLN A 61 -0.15 36.28 -7.12
N ASN A 62 -0.14 37.23 -8.05
CA ASN A 62 0.79 37.25 -9.19
C ASN A 62 2.26 37.29 -8.73
N GLN A 63 2.59 38.05 -7.67
CA GLN A 63 3.96 38.05 -7.13
C GLN A 63 4.35 36.73 -6.50
N ILE A 64 3.42 36.05 -5.81
CA ILE A 64 3.65 34.71 -5.23
C ILE A 64 3.84 33.70 -6.34
N ASP A 65 3.04 33.77 -7.37
CA ASP A 65 3.08 32.88 -8.51
C ASP A 65 4.40 32.99 -9.27
N ARG A 66 4.83 34.20 -9.59
CA ARG A 66 6.14 34.49 -10.20
C ARG A 66 7.31 33.88 -9.40
N PHE A 67 7.25 33.96 -8.08
CA PHE A 67 8.24 33.30 -7.24
C PHE A 67 8.11 31.79 -7.28
N ALA A 68 6.88 31.26 -7.28
CA ALA A 68 6.62 29.84 -7.27
C ALA A 68 7.06 29.14 -8.57
N GLU A 69 6.83 29.75 -9.72
CA GLU A 69 7.23 29.24 -11.05
C GLU A 69 8.74 29.00 -11.17
N HIS A 70 9.57 29.76 -10.43
CA HIS A 70 11.02 29.52 -10.40
C HIS A 70 11.43 28.25 -9.65
N ILE A 71 10.56 27.73 -8.79
CA ILE A 71 10.84 26.59 -7.91
C ILE A 71 10.04 25.36 -8.31
N PHE A 72 8.78 25.57 -8.68
CA PHE A 72 7.83 24.50 -8.95
C PHE A 72 7.40 24.55 -10.42
N GLN A 73 7.24 23.39 -11.01
CA GLN A 73 6.54 23.25 -12.28
C GLN A 73 5.05 23.07 -12.01
N GLU A 74 4.21 23.41 -12.98
CA GLU A 74 2.77 23.17 -12.91
C GLU A 74 2.49 21.68 -12.58
N GLY A 75 1.70 21.46 -11.55
CA GLY A 75 1.41 20.12 -11.03
C GLY A 75 2.46 19.53 -10.10
N ALA A 76 3.50 20.28 -9.75
CA ALA A 76 4.51 19.80 -8.82
C ALA A 76 3.91 19.53 -7.43
N THR A 77 4.28 18.39 -6.84
CA THR A 77 3.94 18.06 -5.45
C THR A 77 4.86 18.83 -4.50
N VAL A 78 4.30 19.78 -3.75
CA VAL A 78 5.06 20.61 -2.81
C VAL A 78 5.31 19.87 -1.49
N LYS A 79 4.29 19.16 -0.99
CA LYS A 79 4.35 18.41 0.26
C LYS A 79 3.32 17.28 0.27
N GLY A 80 3.68 16.13 0.82
CA GLY A 80 2.77 14.99 0.97
C GLY A 80 2.70 14.10 -0.27
N PHE A 81 1.53 13.57 -0.57
CA PHE A 81 1.22 12.72 -1.73
C PHE A 81 2.05 11.42 -1.81
N LYS A 82 2.28 10.78 -0.67
CA LYS A 82 2.77 9.40 -0.74
C LYS A 82 1.70 8.55 -1.41
N SER A 83 2.11 7.85 -2.46
CA SER A 83 1.23 6.94 -3.19
C SER A 83 1.44 5.51 -2.74
N ASN A 84 0.37 4.75 -2.66
CA ASN A 84 0.38 3.32 -2.43
C ASN A 84 -0.51 2.64 -3.47
N LEU A 85 0.09 1.73 -4.24
CA LEU A 85 -0.61 0.97 -5.28
C LEU A 85 -1.14 -0.34 -4.68
N ASP A 86 -2.45 -0.56 -4.79
CA ASP A 86 -3.10 -1.81 -4.39
C ASP A 86 -3.33 -2.68 -5.64
N VAL A 87 -2.44 -3.64 -5.84
CA VAL A 87 -2.49 -4.62 -6.94
C VAL A 87 -3.37 -5.82 -6.61
N PHE A 88 -3.89 -5.93 -5.39
CA PHE A 88 -4.79 -6.98 -4.94
C PHE A 88 -6.21 -6.45 -4.69
N TYR A 89 -6.65 -5.51 -5.52
CA TYR A 89 -7.95 -4.88 -5.40
C TYR A 89 -9.02 -5.77 -6.04
N TYR A 90 -9.51 -6.77 -5.27
CA TYR A 90 -10.48 -7.75 -5.75
C TYR A 90 -11.85 -7.13 -5.99
N TYR A 91 -12.48 -7.44 -7.11
CA TYR A 91 -13.86 -7.09 -7.39
C TYR A 91 -14.76 -8.32 -7.41
N VAL A 92 -16.03 -8.13 -7.04
CA VAL A 92 -17.10 -9.11 -7.13
C VAL A 92 -18.31 -8.44 -7.74
N ARG A 93 -18.71 -8.88 -8.93
CA ARG A 93 -19.91 -8.38 -9.60
C ARG A 93 -21.13 -9.07 -9.02
N ILE A 94 -22.14 -8.28 -8.65
CA ILE A 94 -23.34 -8.76 -8.01
C ILE A 94 -24.58 -8.47 -8.84
N ARG A 95 -25.63 -9.25 -8.66
CA ARG A 95 -26.91 -9.10 -9.35
C ARG A 95 -27.72 -7.92 -8.79
N ASP A 96 -28.59 -7.37 -9.62
CA ASP A 96 -29.51 -6.29 -9.21
C ASP A 96 -30.52 -6.73 -8.16
N LYS A 97 -30.87 -8.03 -8.18
CA LYS A 97 -31.81 -8.62 -7.22
C LYS A 97 -31.20 -9.86 -6.58
N ASN A 98 -31.49 -10.08 -5.32
CA ASN A 98 -31.15 -11.30 -4.63
C ASN A 98 -32.08 -12.46 -5.03
N ASN A 99 -31.84 -13.67 -4.52
CA ASN A 99 -32.68 -14.84 -4.82
C ASN A 99 -34.14 -14.71 -4.38
N ALA A 100 -34.45 -13.80 -3.46
CA ALA A 100 -35.81 -13.51 -3.05
C ALA A 100 -36.49 -12.42 -3.94
N GLY A 101 -35.81 -11.96 -5.00
CA GLY A 101 -36.31 -10.93 -5.89
C GLY A 101 -36.23 -9.50 -5.34
N VAL A 102 -35.59 -9.30 -4.18
CA VAL A 102 -35.42 -8.00 -3.55
C VAL A 102 -34.26 -7.26 -4.20
N SER A 103 -34.44 -5.98 -4.50
CA SER A 103 -33.39 -5.11 -5.08
C SER A 103 -32.20 -5.00 -4.12
N VAL A 104 -31.01 -5.16 -4.65
CA VAL A 104 -29.75 -5.12 -3.91
C VAL A 104 -29.19 -3.70 -4.00
N ASN A 105 -29.00 -3.06 -2.84
CA ASN A 105 -28.23 -1.81 -2.72
C ASN A 105 -26.78 -2.15 -2.38
N ALA A 106 -25.86 -1.90 -3.31
CA ALA A 106 -24.44 -2.19 -3.11
C ALA A 106 -23.84 -1.44 -1.93
N ALA A 107 -24.22 -0.18 -1.73
CA ALA A 107 -23.70 0.66 -0.64
C ALA A 107 -24.01 0.11 0.77
N ALA A 108 -25.09 -0.65 0.93
CA ALA A 108 -25.45 -1.27 2.22
C ALA A 108 -24.41 -2.33 2.70
N PHE A 109 -23.58 -2.84 1.79
CA PHE A 109 -22.56 -3.83 2.11
C PHE A 109 -21.21 -3.23 2.51
N LEU A 110 -21.04 -1.93 2.41
CA LEU A 110 -19.78 -1.28 2.77
C LEU A 110 -19.38 -1.60 4.22
N ASN A 111 -18.13 -1.97 4.44
CA ASN A 111 -17.58 -2.40 5.72
C ASN A 111 -18.21 -3.66 6.33
N LYS A 112 -18.96 -4.44 5.55
CA LYS A 112 -19.53 -5.73 5.98
C LYS A 112 -18.63 -6.89 5.57
N THR A 113 -18.58 -7.90 6.42
CA THR A 113 -17.95 -9.18 6.08
C THR A 113 -18.99 -10.11 5.48
N LEU A 114 -18.74 -10.57 4.27
CA LEU A 114 -19.59 -11.50 3.54
C LEU A 114 -19.04 -12.91 3.61
N LYS A 115 -19.92 -13.89 3.66
CA LYS A 115 -19.61 -15.31 3.56
C LYS A 115 -20.31 -15.88 2.34
N GLY A 116 -19.57 -16.59 1.50
CA GLY A 116 -20.11 -17.35 0.38
C GLY A 116 -20.80 -18.60 0.82
N GLY A 117 -22.01 -18.86 0.30
CA GLY A 117 -22.79 -20.04 0.64
C GLY A 117 -22.24 -21.33 0.01
N THR A 118 -21.66 -21.22 -1.18
CA THR A 118 -21.07 -22.35 -1.93
C THR A 118 -19.56 -22.45 -1.68
N SER A 119 -18.84 -21.34 -1.80
CA SER A 119 -17.39 -21.31 -1.61
C SER A 119 -16.98 -21.46 -0.16
N GLY A 120 -17.82 -21.02 0.80
CA GLY A 120 -17.49 -20.92 2.21
C GLY A 120 -16.45 -19.83 2.54
N VAL A 121 -15.99 -19.10 1.53
CA VAL A 121 -14.99 -18.03 1.64
C VAL A 121 -15.59 -16.82 2.35
N ARG A 122 -14.74 -16.06 3.07
CA ARG A 122 -15.15 -14.80 3.69
C ARG A 122 -14.35 -13.65 3.11
N ALA A 123 -15.01 -12.51 2.94
CA ALA A 123 -14.38 -11.30 2.47
C ALA A 123 -15.00 -10.07 3.11
N LEU A 124 -14.17 -9.07 3.41
CA LEU A 124 -14.59 -7.75 3.88
C LEU A 124 -14.83 -6.84 2.66
N VAL A 125 -15.97 -6.19 2.60
CA VAL A 125 -16.28 -5.19 1.57
C VAL A 125 -15.62 -3.87 1.94
N ILE A 126 -14.68 -3.40 1.10
CA ILE A 126 -13.91 -2.18 1.32
C ILE A 126 -14.42 -0.99 0.52
N ASN A 127 -15.09 -1.25 -0.60
CA ASN A 127 -15.67 -0.22 -1.44
C ASN A 127 -16.81 -0.81 -2.27
N THR A 128 -17.67 0.04 -2.81
CA THR A 128 -18.82 -0.37 -3.62
C THR A 128 -18.96 0.52 -4.85
N SER A 129 -19.47 -0.05 -5.93
CA SER A 129 -19.86 0.69 -7.12
C SER A 129 -21.30 0.36 -7.45
N ASP A 130 -22.16 1.36 -7.37
CA ASP A 130 -23.52 1.22 -7.87
C ASP A 130 -23.52 1.21 -9.39
N GLY A 131 -24.41 0.42 -9.93
CA GLY A 131 -24.57 0.21 -11.35
C GLY A 131 -25.71 -0.75 -11.57
N SER A 132 -25.78 -1.37 -12.74
CA SER A 132 -26.80 -2.34 -13.06
C SER A 132 -26.22 -3.55 -13.75
N GLU A 133 -26.87 -4.71 -13.55
CA GLU A 133 -26.61 -5.93 -14.30
C GLU A 133 -26.89 -5.74 -15.82
N ALA A 134 -27.77 -4.81 -16.17
CA ALA A 134 -28.10 -4.48 -17.55
C ALA A 134 -27.01 -3.66 -18.28
N ASN A 135 -26.06 -3.06 -17.55
CA ASN A 135 -24.97 -2.29 -18.16
C ASN A 135 -23.98 -3.23 -18.87
N THR A 136 -23.35 -2.74 -19.92
CA THR A 136 -22.27 -3.43 -20.62
C THR A 136 -21.00 -2.58 -20.57
N PRO A 137 -19.95 -2.99 -19.83
CA PRO A 137 -19.91 -4.16 -18.93
C PRO A 137 -20.79 -4.01 -17.70
N HIS A 138 -21.16 -5.12 -17.06
CA HIS A 138 -21.89 -5.16 -15.79
C HIS A 138 -21.18 -4.34 -14.71
N THR A 139 -21.85 -3.38 -14.10
CA THR A 139 -21.20 -2.36 -13.27
C THR A 139 -21.54 -2.38 -11.77
N LYS A 140 -22.55 -3.14 -11.34
CA LYS A 140 -22.86 -3.30 -9.93
C LYS A 140 -21.82 -4.20 -9.26
N THR A 141 -20.97 -3.64 -8.41
CA THR A 141 -19.75 -4.30 -7.97
C THR A 141 -19.46 -4.02 -6.49
N LEU A 142 -19.02 -5.05 -5.79
CA LEU A 142 -18.40 -4.93 -4.47
C LEU A 142 -16.89 -5.10 -4.64
N PHE A 143 -16.10 -4.23 -4.02
CA PHE A 143 -14.66 -4.41 -3.91
C PHE A 143 -14.36 -5.02 -2.55
N VAL A 144 -13.62 -6.10 -2.55
CA VAL A 144 -13.47 -6.94 -1.36
C VAL A 144 -12.02 -7.27 -1.04
N LYS A 145 -11.76 -7.48 0.25
CA LYS A 145 -10.56 -8.15 0.73
C LYS A 145 -10.94 -9.50 1.28
N TYR A 146 -10.41 -10.55 0.69
CA TYR A 146 -10.62 -11.91 1.18
C TYR A 146 -9.93 -12.10 2.53
N THR A 147 -10.68 -12.51 3.54
CA THR A 147 -10.18 -12.67 4.92
C THR A 147 -10.03 -14.13 5.34
N ALA A 148 -10.79 -15.03 4.73
CA ALA A 148 -10.68 -16.46 5.00
C ALA A 148 -10.99 -17.29 3.75
N SER A 149 -10.23 -18.35 3.53
CA SER A 149 -10.46 -19.37 2.51
C SER A 149 -11.35 -20.50 3.05
N ASN A 150 -11.90 -21.31 2.14
CA ASN A 150 -12.57 -22.54 2.55
C ASN A 150 -11.56 -23.66 2.82
N THR A 151 -11.56 -24.16 4.05
CA THR A 151 -10.65 -25.21 4.52
C THR A 151 -10.86 -26.53 3.82
N SER A 152 -12.11 -26.89 3.52
CA SER A 152 -12.46 -28.19 2.95
C SER A 152 -12.19 -28.29 1.45
N THR A 153 -12.31 -27.17 0.72
CA THR A 153 -12.23 -27.16 -0.75
C THR A 153 -10.99 -26.44 -1.27
N GLY A 154 -10.22 -25.77 -0.40
CA GLY A 154 -9.06 -24.96 -0.77
C GLY A 154 -9.40 -23.71 -1.58
N ARG A 155 -10.68 -23.33 -1.65
CA ARG A 155 -11.12 -22.15 -2.41
C ARG A 155 -10.73 -20.87 -1.69
N LYS A 156 -10.22 -19.92 -2.45
CA LYS A 156 -9.72 -18.63 -1.97
C LYS A 156 -10.59 -17.44 -2.37
N ALA A 157 -11.52 -17.65 -3.29
CA ALA A 157 -12.38 -16.62 -3.85
C ALA A 157 -13.82 -17.10 -3.95
N PHE A 158 -14.75 -16.17 -4.12
CA PHE A 158 -16.16 -16.49 -4.35
C PHE A 158 -16.37 -17.19 -5.70
N THR A 159 -17.55 -17.76 -5.90
CA THR A 159 -17.88 -18.50 -7.10
C THR A 159 -19.01 -17.83 -7.88
N ASN A 160 -19.17 -18.23 -9.13
CA ASN A 160 -20.25 -17.77 -9.98
C ASN A 160 -21.62 -18.16 -9.40
N ASN A 161 -22.59 -17.26 -9.48
CA ASN A 161 -23.98 -17.43 -9.04
C ASN A 161 -24.12 -17.86 -7.56
N GLU A 162 -23.18 -17.42 -6.74
CA GLU A 162 -23.15 -17.74 -5.31
C GLU A 162 -23.93 -16.73 -4.48
N ILE A 163 -24.58 -17.21 -3.43
CA ILE A 163 -25.23 -16.34 -2.44
C ILE A 163 -24.17 -15.86 -1.46
N LEU A 164 -24.01 -14.55 -1.35
CA LEU A 164 -23.17 -13.89 -0.36
C LEU A 164 -24.04 -13.38 0.77
N THR A 165 -23.75 -13.76 2.00
CA THR A 165 -24.52 -13.35 3.18
C THR A 165 -23.62 -12.60 4.15
N SER A 166 -24.10 -11.49 4.69
CA SER A 166 -23.42 -10.74 5.73
C SER A 166 -23.32 -11.55 7.03
N THR A 167 -22.15 -11.53 7.66
CA THR A 167 -21.90 -12.31 8.90
C THR A 167 -22.20 -11.51 10.18
N ASP A 168 -22.61 -10.25 10.06
CA ASP A 168 -22.88 -9.35 11.19
C ASP A 168 -24.31 -9.43 11.75
N GLY A 169 -25.12 -10.36 11.27
CA GLY A 169 -26.52 -10.52 11.68
C GLY A 169 -27.50 -9.55 11.01
N SER A 170 -27.05 -8.69 10.10
CA SER A 170 -27.92 -7.73 9.38
C SER A 170 -28.90 -8.40 8.41
N GLY A 171 -28.71 -9.68 8.10
CA GLY A 171 -29.53 -10.40 7.12
C GLY A 171 -29.34 -9.98 5.67
N LEU A 172 -28.40 -9.06 5.40
CA LEU A 172 -28.09 -8.62 4.04
C LEU A 172 -27.54 -9.79 3.23
N ASN A 173 -28.09 -9.95 2.04
CA ASN A 173 -27.60 -10.95 1.08
C ASN A 173 -27.68 -10.42 -0.35
N CYS A 174 -26.77 -10.90 -1.19
CA CYS A 174 -26.73 -10.65 -2.63
C CYS A 174 -26.22 -11.91 -3.34
N ASN A 175 -26.34 -11.94 -4.65
CA ASN A 175 -25.78 -13.01 -5.45
C ASN A 175 -24.66 -12.48 -6.33
N THR A 176 -23.59 -13.25 -6.49
CA THR A 176 -22.66 -13.04 -7.59
C THR A 176 -23.36 -13.28 -8.92
N ILE A 177 -22.90 -12.64 -9.99
CA ILE A 177 -23.46 -12.90 -11.32
C ILE A 177 -23.11 -14.32 -11.81
N VAL A 178 -23.79 -14.76 -12.85
CA VAL A 178 -23.36 -15.90 -13.65
C VAL A 178 -22.24 -15.41 -14.56
N GLY A 179 -21.00 -15.53 -14.09
CA GLY A 179 -19.83 -15.05 -14.85
C GLY A 179 -19.58 -15.89 -16.11
N THR A 180 -19.04 -15.21 -17.12
CA THR A 180 -18.50 -15.80 -18.35
C THR A 180 -17.01 -15.52 -18.43
N LEU A 181 -16.29 -16.08 -19.41
CA LEU A 181 -14.87 -15.77 -19.63
C LEU A 181 -14.63 -14.29 -19.94
N SER A 182 -15.56 -13.63 -20.62
CA SER A 182 -15.46 -12.20 -20.95
C SER A 182 -16.00 -11.27 -19.85
N VAL A 183 -16.87 -11.78 -18.98
CA VAL A 183 -17.45 -11.03 -17.85
C VAL A 183 -17.43 -11.92 -16.60
N PRO A 184 -16.27 -12.12 -15.99
CA PRO A 184 -16.16 -12.96 -14.80
C PRO A 184 -16.89 -12.34 -13.60
N ALA A 185 -17.38 -13.20 -12.73
CA ALA A 185 -18.09 -12.76 -11.51
C ALA A 185 -17.14 -12.11 -10.50
N GLU A 186 -15.89 -12.52 -10.50
CA GLU A 186 -14.85 -11.98 -9.62
C GLU A 186 -13.52 -11.86 -10.37
N GLY A 187 -12.62 -11.03 -9.88
CA GLY A 187 -11.30 -10.85 -10.44
C GLY A 187 -10.54 -9.75 -9.74
N LEU A 188 -9.49 -9.27 -10.40
CA LEU A 188 -8.63 -8.19 -9.92
C LEU A 188 -8.86 -6.91 -10.72
N GLY A 189 -8.95 -5.80 -10.00
CA GLY A 189 -8.79 -4.46 -10.52
C GLY A 189 -7.51 -3.84 -9.99
N LEU A 190 -7.29 -2.58 -10.30
CA LEU A 190 -6.13 -1.82 -9.84
C LEU A 190 -6.60 -0.54 -9.17
N ALA A 191 -6.11 -0.27 -7.96
CA ALA A 191 -6.40 0.95 -7.22
C ALA A 191 -5.13 1.62 -6.72
N ILE A 192 -5.20 2.94 -6.56
CA ILE A 192 -4.11 3.74 -5.99
C ILE A 192 -4.65 4.65 -4.90
N TYR A 193 -3.93 4.74 -3.82
CA TYR A 193 -4.18 5.64 -2.71
C TYR A 193 -3.12 6.74 -2.69
N PHE A 194 -3.54 7.97 -2.47
CA PHE A 194 -2.67 9.11 -2.22
C PHE A 194 -2.98 9.72 -0.85
N ASP A 195 -1.93 9.96 -0.08
CA ASP A 195 -2.03 10.75 1.15
C ASP A 195 -2.38 12.20 0.83
N SER A 196 -2.87 12.92 1.85
CA SER A 196 -3.09 14.36 1.72
C SER A 196 -1.79 15.10 1.45
N GLY A 197 -1.90 16.21 0.70
CA GLY A 197 -0.73 16.99 0.35
C GLY A 197 -1.07 18.39 -0.13
N VAL A 198 -0.07 19.06 -0.69
CA VAL A 198 -0.18 20.36 -1.35
C VAL A 198 0.46 20.26 -2.71
N ILE A 199 -0.26 20.65 -3.76
CA ILE A 199 0.25 20.80 -5.11
C ILE A 199 0.35 22.27 -5.48
N TYR A 200 1.28 22.59 -6.38
CA TYR A 200 1.27 23.85 -7.11
C TYR A 200 0.53 23.63 -8.43
N GLY A 201 -0.52 24.37 -8.67
CA GLY A 201 -1.34 24.25 -9.86
C GLY A 201 -2.26 25.44 -10.06
N LYS A 202 -2.42 25.90 -11.31
CA LYS A 202 -3.19 27.08 -11.66
C LYS A 202 -2.83 28.30 -10.80
N ASP A 203 -1.54 28.56 -10.72
CA ASP A 203 -0.96 29.70 -10.02
C ASP A 203 -1.24 29.72 -8.50
N HIS A 204 -1.62 28.55 -7.94
CA HIS A 204 -1.96 28.43 -6.53
C HIS A 204 -1.35 27.19 -5.87
N PHE A 205 -1.07 27.32 -4.56
CA PHE A 205 -0.78 26.20 -3.70
C PHE A 205 -2.07 25.58 -3.16
N ILE A 206 -2.48 24.45 -3.73
CA ILE A 206 -3.78 23.84 -3.44
C ILE A 206 -3.60 22.67 -2.48
N ARG A 207 -4.33 22.71 -1.36
CA ARG A 207 -4.39 21.59 -0.43
C ARG A 207 -5.34 20.52 -0.97
N VAL A 208 -4.87 19.30 -1.09
CA VAL A 208 -5.64 18.15 -1.56
C VAL A 208 -5.78 17.15 -0.40
N PRO A 209 -7.00 16.72 -0.06
CA PRO A 209 -7.22 15.66 0.93
C PRO A 209 -6.69 14.33 0.41
N ALA A 210 -6.55 13.34 1.31
CA ALA A 210 -6.25 11.97 0.91
C ALA A 210 -7.37 11.42 0.03
N GLN A 211 -6.99 10.74 -1.05
CA GLN A 211 -7.92 10.20 -2.04
C GLN A 211 -7.54 8.79 -2.46
N THR A 212 -8.54 7.97 -2.73
CA THR A 212 -8.38 6.64 -3.32
C THR A 212 -9.03 6.62 -4.69
N LEU A 213 -8.29 6.18 -5.68
CA LEU A 213 -8.78 6.02 -7.04
C LEU A 213 -8.71 4.56 -7.46
N VAL A 214 -9.81 4.02 -7.94
CA VAL A 214 -9.81 2.77 -8.70
C VAL A 214 -9.43 3.10 -10.13
N ILE A 215 -8.20 2.75 -10.51
CA ILE A 215 -7.64 3.03 -11.85
C ILE A 215 -8.43 2.27 -12.91
N ASP A 216 -8.61 0.96 -12.67
CA ASP A 216 -9.55 0.14 -13.41
C ASP A 216 -10.26 -0.83 -12.47
N LYS A 217 -11.56 -0.98 -12.69
CA LYS A 217 -12.40 -1.84 -11.84
C LYS A 217 -12.25 -3.32 -12.12
N TYR A 218 -11.88 -3.68 -13.36
CA TYR A 218 -11.99 -5.03 -13.90
C TYR A 218 -10.74 -5.52 -14.62
N ASP A 219 -9.69 -4.72 -14.62
CA ASP A 219 -8.39 -5.02 -15.20
C ASP A 219 -7.29 -4.69 -14.18
N ASP A 220 -6.41 -5.63 -13.92
CA ASP A 220 -5.26 -5.48 -13.04
C ASP A 220 -4.01 -4.94 -13.77
N SER A 221 -4.07 -4.88 -15.08
CA SER A 221 -2.97 -4.47 -15.95
C SER A 221 -3.34 -3.32 -16.91
N PRO A 222 -4.05 -2.27 -16.45
CA PRO A 222 -4.54 -1.22 -17.33
C PRO A 222 -3.41 -0.36 -17.89
N THR A 223 -3.65 0.17 -19.11
CA THR A 223 -2.81 1.20 -19.71
C THR A 223 -3.53 2.54 -19.62
N LYS A 224 -3.24 3.30 -18.56
CA LYS A 224 -3.93 4.56 -18.23
C LYS A 224 -2.97 5.59 -17.65
N ARG A 225 -3.40 6.84 -17.69
CA ARG A 225 -2.75 7.93 -16.94
C ARG A 225 -3.58 8.30 -15.72
N VAL A 226 -2.92 8.60 -14.63
CA VAL A 226 -3.51 9.05 -13.38
C VAL A 226 -3.02 10.45 -13.08
N GLY A 227 -3.93 11.32 -12.71
CA GLY A 227 -3.61 12.71 -12.42
C GLY A 227 -4.70 13.41 -11.65
N PHE A 228 -4.44 14.67 -11.32
CA PHE A 228 -5.37 15.56 -10.67
C PHE A 228 -6.12 16.40 -11.72
N ASP A 229 -7.43 16.47 -11.59
CA ASP A 229 -8.27 17.38 -12.34
C ASP A 229 -8.68 18.54 -11.44
N ILE A 230 -8.29 19.76 -11.81
CA ILE A 230 -8.56 20.97 -11.03
C ILE A 230 -9.84 21.62 -11.55
N THR A 231 -10.81 21.77 -10.66
CA THR A 231 -12.08 22.44 -10.94
C THR A 231 -12.15 23.74 -10.17
N GLU A 232 -12.52 24.81 -10.88
CA GLU A 232 -12.75 26.15 -10.33
C GLU A 232 -14.24 26.38 -10.10
N SER A 233 -14.58 27.00 -8.99
CA SER A 233 -15.96 27.41 -8.69
C SER A 233 -15.97 28.67 -7.86
N ILE A 234 -17.00 29.52 -8.08
CA ILE A 234 -17.26 30.67 -7.25
C ILE A 234 -18.35 30.27 -6.25
N ILE A 235 -18.01 30.35 -4.97
CA ILE A 235 -18.90 30.03 -3.87
C ILE A 235 -19.48 31.34 -3.31
N THR A 236 -20.79 31.43 -3.29
CA THR A 236 -21.55 32.55 -2.70
C THR A 236 -22.23 32.07 -1.42
N GLU A 237 -22.83 33.00 -0.69
CA GLU A 237 -23.63 32.73 0.51
C GLU A 237 -24.80 31.75 0.26
N THR A 238 -25.28 31.65 -0.96
CA THR A 238 -26.35 30.70 -1.34
C THR A 238 -25.85 29.25 -1.27
N ALA A 239 -24.57 29.04 -1.57
CA ALA A 239 -23.95 27.71 -1.53
C ALA A 239 -23.29 27.40 -0.17
N ASP A 240 -22.90 28.44 0.56
CA ASP A 240 -22.26 28.34 1.88
C ASP A 240 -22.76 29.44 2.81
N GLU A 241 -23.74 29.13 3.67
CA GLU A 241 -24.34 30.04 4.63
C GLU A 241 -23.35 30.62 5.65
N THR A 242 -22.17 30.02 5.81
CA THR A 242 -21.10 30.53 6.69
C THR A 242 -20.50 31.84 6.18
N LEU A 243 -20.78 32.21 4.93
CA LEU A 243 -20.37 33.48 4.32
C LEU A 243 -21.29 34.64 4.67
N LEU A 244 -22.42 34.40 5.35
CA LEU A 244 -23.25 35.43 5.91
C LEU A 244 -22.60 36.10 7.12
N ASP A 245 -22.93 37.36 7.40
CA ASP A 245 -22.40 38.07 8.56
C ASP A 245 -22.84 37.38 9.87
N PRO A 246 -21.87 36.87 10.69
CA PRO A 246 -22.19 36.15 11.93
C PRO A 246 -22.53 37.06 13.12
N ALA A 247 -22.49 38.39 12.98
CA ALA A 247 -22.66 39.35 14.08
C ALA A 247 -24.09 39.42 14.56
N GLN A 248 -24.52 38.50 15.41
CA GLN A 248 -25.86 38.49 16.01
C GLN A 248 -26.11 39.79 16.82
N GLY A 249 -27.23 40.41 16.58
CA GLY A 249 -27.62 41.67 17.23
C GLY A 249 -27.15 42.96 16.53
N ALA A 250 -26.35 42.84 15.46
CA ALA A 250 -26.00 43.95 14.59
C ALA A 250 -26.99 44.12 13.44
N TYR A 251 -27.09 45.34 12.89
CA TYR A 251 -27.95 45.61 11.74
C TYR A 251 -27.64 44.81 10.48
N ASN A 252 -26.39 44.38 10.36
CA ASN A 252 -25.89 43.59 9.22
C ASN A 252 -25.95 42.07 9.46
N TYR A 253 -26.55 41.60 10.55
CA TYR A 253 -26.67 40.16 10.80
C TYR A 253 -27.28 39.45 9.61
N ALA A 254 -26.67 38.36 9.21
CA ALA A 254 -27.03 37.55 8.04
C ALA A 254 -26.99 38.31 6.69
N ALA A 255 -26.28 39.44 6.61
CA ALA A 255 -26.02 40.07 5.31
C ALA A 255 -25.04 39.22 4.46
N PRO A 256 -25.25 39.14 3.14
CA PRO A 256 -24.35 38.39 2.25
C PRO A 256 -22.95 39.01 2.23
N GLY A 257 -21.96 38.16 2.31
CA GLY A 257 -20.54 38.54 2.22
C GLY A 257 -20.00 38.51 0.80
N ALA A 258 -18.67 38.63 0.66
CA ALA A 258 -18.01 38.50 -0.62
C ALA A 258 -18.00 37.02 -1.07
N ALA A 259 -18.07 36.76 -2.37
CA ALA A 259 -17.88 35.44 -2.95
C ALA A 259 -16.45 34.94 -2.76
N ARG A 260 -16.26 33.65 -2.87
CA ARG A 260 -14.94 32.96 -2.73
C ARG A 260 -14.64 32.15 -3.99
N LEU A 261 -13.43 32.30 -4.52
CA LEU A 261 -12.89 31.36 -5.50
C LEU A 261 -12.49 30.08 -4.75
N LYS A 262 -13.05 28.95 -5.18
CA LYS A 262 -12.73 27.63 -4.66
C LYS A 262 -12.09 26.79 -5.75
N LEU A 263 -10.92 26.24 -5.45
CA LEU A 263 -10.25 25.25 -6.27
C LEU A 263 -10.44 23.87 -5.64
N THR A 264 -10.98 22.94 -6.42
CA THR A 264 -11.17 21.55 -6.01
C THR A 264 -10.31 20.67 -6.88
N VAL A 265 -9.67 19.69 -6.26
CA VAL A 265 -8.73 18.78 -6.95
C VAL A 265 -9.22 17.36 -6.74
N ASP A 266 -9.59 16.73 -7.84
CA ASP A 266 -10.08 15.36 -7.85
C ASP A 266 -9.11 14.44 -8.58
N LEU A 267 -8.81 13.31 -7.97
CA LEU A 267 -7.96 12.29 -8.58
C LEU A 267 -8.75 11.53 -9.64
N LYS A 268 -8.24 11.49 -10.87
CA LYS A 268 -8.88 10.83 -12.02
C LYS A 268 -7.93 9.93 -12.78
N SER A 269 -8.48 8.89 -13.42
CA SER A 269 -7.79 8.09 -14.41
C SER A 269 -8.37 8.36 -15.80
N LEU A 270 -7.50 8.48 -16.79
CA LEU A 270 -7.85 8.67 -18.19
C LEU A 270 -7.12 7.64 -19.04
N ASP A 271 -7.75 7.19 -20.13
CA ASP A 271 -7.06 6.36 -21.10
C ASP A 271 -5.94 7.18 -21.77
N ILE A 272 -4.83 6.50 -22.07
CA ILE A 272 -3.63 7.17 -22.60
C ILE A 272 -3.87 7.88 -23.93
N ASN A 273 -4.86 7.42 -24.70
CA ASN A 273 -5.20 7.98 -26.01
C ASN A 273 -6.17 9.18 -25.93
N ILE A 274 -6.75 9.46 -24.76
CA ILE A 274 -7.65 10.61 -24.61
C ILE A 274 -6.81 11.88 -24.49
N PRO A 275 -7.09 12.94 -25.29
CA PRO A 275 -6.42 14.22 -25.13
C PRO A 275 -6.61 14.76 -23.71
N VAL A 276 -5.53 15.24 -23.14
CA VAL A 276 -5.54 15.81 -21.79
C VAL A 276 -6.10 17.22 -21.85
N SER A 277 -7.05 17.54 -20.96
CA SER A 277 -7.54 18.92 -20.79
C SER A 277 -6.48 19.77 -20.09
N ASN A 278 -6.55 21.07 -20.24
CA ASN A 278 -5.68 22.02 -19.53
C ASN A 278 -5.92 22.07 -18.01
N THR A 279 -6.98 21.41 -17.53
CA THR A 279 -7.30 21.29 -16.08
C THR A 279 -6.69 20.04 -15.47
N PHE A 280 -6.21 19.09 -16.30
CA PHE A 280 -5.70 17.82 -15.84
C PHE A 280 -4.18 17.84 -15.71
N ILE A 281 -3.70 17.61 -14.51
CA ILE A 281 -2.27 17.49 -14.17
C ILE A 281 -1.92 16.02 -14.07
N GLU A 282 -1.14 15.52 -15.02
CA GLU A 282 -0.68 14.15 -15.03
C GLU A 282 0.35 13.91 -13.93
N LEU A 283 0.11 12.93 -13.06
CA LEU A 283 1.04 12.52 -12.01
C LEU A 283 1.87 11.31 -12.43
N MET A 284 1.22 10.31 -13.01
CA MET A 284 1.87 9.08 -13.43
C MET A 284 1.14 8.39 -14.57
N GLN A 285 1.90 7.61 -15.33
CA GLN A 285 1.38 6.74 -16.39
C GLN A 285 1.56 5.28 -16.01
N PHE A 286 0.53 4.50 -16.30
CA PHE A 286 0.53 3.04 -16.22
C PHE A 286 0.53 2.47 -17.62
N LYS A 287 1.38 1.49 -17.84
CA LYS A 287 1.36 0.65 -19.04
C LYS A 287 1.39 -0.79 -18.58
N ASP A 288 0.39 -1.56 -19.01
CA ASP A 288 0.24 -2.96 -18.62
C ASP A 288 0.32 -3.15 -17.09
N GLY A 289 -0.34 -2.27 -16.31
CA GLY A 289 -0.36 -2.26 -14.85
C GLY A 289 0.91 -1.76 -14.16
N VAL A 290 1.97 -1.45 -14.92
CA VAL A 290 3.26 -1.00 -14.37
C VAL A 290 3.41 0.51 -14.51
N VAL A 291 3.87 1.17 -13.46
CA VAL A 291 4.18 2.60 -13.48
C VAL A 291 5.37 2.86 -14.41
N GLN A 292 5.15 3.62 -15.47
CA GLN A 292 6.18 3.96 -16.47
C GLN A 292 6.90 5.26 -16.14
N SER A 293 6.13 6.28 -15.78
CA SER A 293 6.67 7.60 -15.48
C SER A 293 5.91 8.25 -14.34
N ILE A 294 6.61 9.07 -13.57
CA ILE A 294 6.03 9.96 -12.57
C ILE A 294 6.35 11.36 -13.05
N SER A 295 5.31 12.13 -13.41
CA SER A 295 5.43 13.49 -13.90
C SER A 295 5.59 14.49 -12.76
N ASN A 296 6.09 15.68 -13.11
CA ASN A 296 6.03 16.89 -12.27
C ASN A 296 6.83 16.83 -10.95
N ARG A 297 8.13 16.77 -11.10
CA ARG A 297 9.07 16.96 -10.00
C ARG A 297 9.47 18.42 -9.88
N THR A 298 9.82 18.85 -8.66
CA THR A 298 10.45 20.17 -8.46
C THR A 298 11.80 20.24 -9.18
N GLN A 299 12.26 21.42 -9.58
CA GLN A 299 13.59 21.58 -10.21
C GLN A 299 14.71 21.04 -9.32
N TYR A 300 14.59 21.16 -7.99
CA TYR A 300 15.55 20.60 -7.04
C TYR A 300 15.56 19.07 -6.98
N SER A 301 14.51 18.40 -7.44
CA SER A 301 14.49 16.95 -7.48
C SER A 301 15.53 16.37 -8.44
N TYR A 302 15.83 17.04 -9.53
CA TYR A 302 16.88 16.62 -10.46
C TYR A 302 18.26 16.61 -9.80
N ILE A 303 18.58 17.61 -8.98
CA ILE A 303 19.85 17.67 -8.23
C ILE A 303 19.90 16.54 -7.21
N ARG A 304 18.81 16.33 -6.48
CA ARG A 304 18.70 15.21 -5.52
C ARG A 304 18.86 13.86 -6.20
N ASP A 305 18.18 13.66 -7.31
CA ASP A 305 18.22 12.40 -8.06
C ASP A 305 19.62 12.15 -8.65
N TYR A 306 20.28 13.19 -9.16
CA TYR A 306 21.67 13.12 -9.62
C TYR A 306 22.64 12.75 -8.50
N LEU A 307 22.51 13.39 -7.33
CA LEU A 307 23.35 13.07 -6.18
C LEU A 307 23.07 11.65 -5.65
N ALA A 308 21.80 11.22 -5.65
CA ALA A 308 21.44 9.87 -5.27
C ALA A 308 22.03 8.84 -6.24
N GLN A 309 21.90 9.07 -7.55
CA GLN A 309 22.49 8.19 -8.55
C GLN A 309 24.01 8.09 -8.37
N ARG A 310 24.69 9.21 -8.19
CA ARG A 310 26.13 9.22 -7.92
C ARG A 310 26.49 8.42 -6.68
N THR A 311 25.77 8.57 -5.58
CA THR A 311 25.97 7.80 -4.36
C THR A 311 25.76 6.31 -4.59
N SER A 312 24.73 5.93 -5.35
CA SER A 312 24.44 4.54 -5.71
C SER A 312 25.53 3.95 -6.58
N ASP A 313 26.05 4.71 -7.57
CA ASP A 313 27.11 4.25 -8.46
C ASP A 313 28.46 4.08 -7.73
N GLU A 314 28.75 4.95 -6.74
CA GLU A 314 29.99 4.90 -5.96
C GLU A 314 29.95 3.85 -4.83
N SER A 315 28.83 3.64 -4.15
CA SER A 315 28.74 2.88 -2.91
C SER A 315 27.70 1.77 -2.92
N GLY A 316 26.79 1.74 -3.90
CA GLY A 316 25.66 0.81 -3.91
C GLY A 316 24.67 1.05 -2.77
N ASP A 317 23.88 0.03 -2.47
CA ASP A 317 22.94 0.04 -1.34
C ASP A 317 23.66 -0.39 -0.07
N TYR A 318 23.53 0.37 1.01
CA TYR A 318 24.16 0.01 2.28
C TYR A 318 23.38 0.49 3.50
N VAL A 319 23.57 -0.22 4.62
CA VAL A 319 22.93 0.07 5.90
C VAL A 319 23.94 0.78 6.80
N VAL A 320 23.60 1.97 7.27
CA VAL A 320 24.41 2.73 8.24
C VAL A 320 24.07 2.29 9.66
N ARG A 321 22.79 2.15 9.95
CA ARG A 321 22.26 1.68 11.24
C ARG A 321 21.06 0.79 10.97
N GLY A 322 21.12 -0.46 11.39
CA GLY A 322 20.09 -1.47 11.14
C GLY A 322 18.71 -1.02 11.61
N MET A 323 17.70 -1.36 10.84
CA MET A 323 16.28 -1.18 11.18
C MET A 323 15.70 -2.56 11.45
N GLY A 324 15.41 -2.87 12.72
CA GLY A 324 14.69 -4.08 13.09
C GLY A 324 13.20 -3.97 12.67
N VAL A 325 12.62 -5.07 12.25
CA VAL A 325 11.19 -5.14 11.96
C VAL A 325 10.56 -6.25 12.79
N ASN A 326 9.62 -5.88 13.66
CA ASN A 326 8.83 -6.82 14.44
C ASN A 326 7.38 -6.77 14.00
N VAL A 327 6.80 -7.92 13.67
CA VAL A 327 5.40 -8.01 13.29
C VAL A 327 4.57 -8.43 14.50
N LYS A 328 3.49 -7.68 14.78
CA LYS A 328 2.57 -7.90 15.90
C LYS A 328 1.13 -7.87 15.40
N GLU A 329 0.22 -8.42 16.20
CA GLU A 329 -1.21 -8.26 15.99
C GLU A 329 -1.61 -6.78 16.08
N HIS A 330 -2.52 -6.35 15.20
CA HIS A 330 -3.05 -4.98 15.26
C HIS A 330 -3.99 -4.83 16.48
N LEU A 331 -4.96 -5.74 16.64
CA LEU A 331 -5.86 -5.75 17.78
C LEU A 331 -5.23 -6.46 18.97
N ASN A 332 -5.13 -5.77 20.09
CA ASN A 332 -4.77 -6.35 21.38
C ASN A 332 -6.01 -7.05 21.99
N SER A 333 -5.98 -8.36 21.98
CA SER A 333 -7.02 -9.19 22.58
C SER A 333 -6.41 -10.43 23.23
N ALA A 334 -6.93 -10.81 24.39
CA ALA A 334 -6.56 -12.06 25.07
C ALA A 334 -5.05 -12.34 25.19
N ASN A 335 -4.24 -11.32 25.52
CA ASN A 335 -2.78 -11.41 25.68
C ASN A 335 -1.99 -11.83 24.42
N ASN A 336 -2.52 -11.56 23.24
CA ASN A 336 -1.85 -11.84 21.95
C ASN A 336 -0.69 -10.90 21.63
N GLY A 337 -0.35 -9.95 22.51
CA GLY A 337 0.71 -8.97 22.28
C GLY A 337 0.38 -7.92 21.21
N GLY A 338 -0.90 -7.76 20.88
CA GLY A 338 -1.37 -6.75 19.92
C GLY A 338 -1.07 -5.32 20.37
N VAL A 339 -1.05 -4.42 19.40
CA VAL A 339 -0.57 -3.04 19.59
C VAL A 339 -1.68 -2.09 20.02
N TYR A 340 -2.89 -2.24 19.47
CA TYR A 340 -4.01 -1.32 19.70
C TYR A 340 -5.18 -2.05 20.35
N THR A 341 -5.76 -1.43 21.37
CA THR A 341 -7.03 -1.91 21.94
C THR A 341 -8.19 -1.66 20.97
N ALA A 342 -9.33 -2.29 21.20
CA ALA A 342 -10.53 -2.05 20.38
C ALA A 342 -10.97 -0.58 20.39
N GLY A 343 -10.79 0.12 21.54
CA GLY A 343 -11.09 1.55 21.68
C GLY A 343 -10.11 2.46 20.93
N GLU A 344 -8.90 2.01 20.65
CA GLU A 344 -7.89 2.71 19.87
C GLU A 344 -7.95 2.36 18.37
N GLY A 345 -9.00 1.68 17.94
CA GLY A 345 -9.20 1.29 16.54
C GLY A 345 -8.49 -0.01 16.13
N GLY A 346 -8.18 -0.88 17.10
CA GLY A 346 -7.60 -2.20 16.82
C GLY A 346 -8.48 -3.02 15.86
N ASN A 347 -7.85 -3.65 14.86
CA ASN A 347 -8.52 -4.40 13.81
C ASN A 347 -8.01 -5.83 13.77
N THR A 348 -8.93 -6.80 13.79
CA THR A 348 -8.62 -8.25 13.75
C THR A 348 -8.06 -8.71 12.40
N TYR A 349 -8.31 -7.96 11.34
CA TYR A 349 -7.88 -8.30 9.98
C TYR A 349 -6.50 -7.72 9.61
N GLN A 350 -5.86 -7.03 10.56
CA GLN A 350 -4.59 -6.37 10.31
C GLN A 350 -3.49 -6.85 11.25
N LEU A 351 -2.26 -6.72 10.77
CA LEU A 351 -1.02 -6.81 11.52
C LEU A 351 -0.36 -5.44 11.55
N VAL A 352 0.59 -5.28 12.44
CA VAL A 352 1.43 -4.09 12.53
C VAL A 352 2.88 -4.49 12.44
N ALA A 353 3.59 -3.95 11.45
CA ALA A 353 5.04 -3.96 11.42
C ALA A 353 5.55 -2.78 12.26
N VAL A 354 6.25 -3.08 13.31
CA VAL A 354 6.98 -2.08 14.12
C VAL A 354 8.39 -2.02 13.59
N VAL A 355 8.72 -0.92 12.92
CA VAL A 355 10.04 -0.67 12.34
C VAL A 355 10.85 0.16 13.32
N GLU A 356 11.97 -0.38 13.76
CA GLU A 356 12.87 0.29 14.72
C GLU A 356 13.62 1.46 14.06
N PRO A 357 14.15 2.40 14.87
CA PRO A 357 14.98 3.48 14.37
C PRO A 357 16.22 2.96 13.66
N GLY A 358 16.54 3.54 12.52
CA GLY A 358 17.69 3.15 11.74
C GLY A 358 17.95 4.07 10.55
N LYS A 359 19.01 3.81 9.81
CA LYS A 359 19.37 4.55 8.60
C LYS A 359 20.00 3.64 7.55
N ALA A 360 19.54 3.78 6.33
CA ALA A 360 20.08 3.07 5.17
C ALA A 360 20.10 3.98 3.95
N TYR A 361 20.94 3.65 2.98
CA TYR A 361 20.91 4.23 1.65
C TYR A 361 20.42 3.17 0.67
N VAL A 362 19.35 3.48 -0.05
CA VAL A 362 18.76 2.60 -1.06
C VAL A 362 18.68 3.37 -2.38
N LYS A 363 19.32 2.86 -3.40
CA LYS A 363 19.50 3.55 -4.69
C LYS A 363 20.04 4.98 -4.50
N GLY A 364 20.93 5.15 -3.51
CA GLY A 364 21.56 6.42 -3.16
C GLY A 364 20.68 7.41 -2.38
N TYR A 365 19.40 7.11 -2.17
CA TYR A 365 18.53 7.91 -1.31
C TYR A 365 18.69 7.50 0.14
N ASP A 366 18.81 8.48 1.03
CA ASP A 366 18.83 8.22 2.46
C ASP A 366 17.43 7.91 2.99
N ILE A 367 17.32 6.81 3.70
CA ILE A 367 16.12 6.41 4.42
C ILE A 367 16.49 6.42 5.90
N GLU A 368 15.95 7.37 6.63
CA GLU A 368 16.19 7.48 8.07
C GLU A 368 14.88 7.38 8.84
N ASN A 369 14.87 6.45 9.79
CA ASN A 369 13.81 6.28 10.76
C ASN A 369 14.34 6.71 12.13
N ILE A 370 13.88 7.85 12.64
CA ILE A 370 14.38 8.43 13.88
C ILE A 370 13.66 7.82 15.09
N ILE A 371 12.38 7.47 14.93
CA ILE A 371 11.53 6.87 15.96
C ILE A 371 10.94 5.57 15.44
N SER A 372 10.50 4.68 16.34
CA SER A 372 9.79 3.47 15.93
C SER A 372 8.51 3.82 15.18
N ASN A 373 8.44 3.43 13.93
CA ASN A 373 7.26 3.59 13.09
C ASN A 373 6.40 2.33 13.12
N ARG A 374 5.09 2.51 13.13
CA ARG A 374 4.11 1.42 13.09
C ARG A 374 3.38 1.48 11.78
N VAL A 375 3.49 0.43 10.99
CA VAL A 375 2.83 0.31 9.68
C VAL A 375 1.82 -0.80 9.76
N ALA A 376 0.54 -0.45 9.70
CA ALA A 376 -0.53 -1.44 9.62
C ALA A 376 -0.61 -2.01 8.19
N PHE A 377 -0.80 -3.31 8.10
CA PHE A 377 -1.03 -4.00 6.84
C PHE A 377 -2.00 -5.16 7.06
N ASP A 378 -2.69 -5.57 6.00
CA ASP A 378 -3.70 -6.61 6.13
C ASP A 378 -3.06 -7.97 6.33
N LYS A 379 -3.70 -8.81 7.15
CA LYS A 379 -3.34 -10.21 7.29
C LYS A 379 -3.48 -10.91 5.94
N ALA A 380 -2.61 -11.87 5.70
CA ALA A 380 -2.83 -12.82 4.62
C ALA A 380 -4.19 -13.50 4.78
N ILE A 381 -4.76 -13.95 3.67
CA ILE A 381 -5.97 -14.76 3.68
C ILE A 381 -5.73 -15.95 4.61
N GLU A 382 -6.65 -16.17 5.55
CA GLU A 382 -6.61 -17.35 6.41
C GLU A 382 -6.72 -18.58 5.53
N TYR A 383 -5.63 -19.32 5.44
CA TYR A 383 -5.62 -20.61 4.75
C TYR A 383 -6.15 -21.67 5.71
N ALA A 384 -6.79 -22.67 5.13
CA ALA A 384 -7.14 -23.87 5.86
C ALA A 384 -5.91 -24.43 6.58
N SER A 385 -5.95 -24.53 7.89
CA SER A 385 -5.14 -25.50 8.58
C SER A 385 -5.66 -26.87 8.20
N ILE A 386 -5.00 -27.54 7.27
CA ILE A 386 -5.20 -28.96 7.10
C ILE A 386 -4.41 -29.60 8.23
N GLU A 387 -5.08 -30.02 9.26
CA GLU A 387 -4.46 -30.84 10.30
C GLU A 387 -3.80 -32.04 9.62
N SER A 388 -2.52 -32.28 9.92
CA SER A 388 -1.72 -33.36 9.34
C SER A 388 -1.34 -33.20 7.86
N ALA A 389 -1.45 -32.02 7.26
CA ALA A 389 -0.84 -31.76 5.95
C ALA A 389 0.67 -31.74 6.07
N LYS A 390 1.33 -32.62 5.35
CA LYS A 390 2.79 -32.58 5.20
C LYS A 390 3.14 -31.53 4.17
N ALA A 391 3.70 -30.41 4.62
CA ALA A 391 4.43 -29.52 3.73
C ALA A 391 5.83 -30.09 3.58
N VAL A 392 6.13 -30.72 2.46
CA VAL A 392 7.47 -31.18 2.15
C VAL A 392 8.30 -29.98 1.69
N SER A 393 9.20 -29.54 2.54
CA SER A 393 10.16 -28.51 2.19
C SER A 393 11.57 -29.02 2.49
N ASP A 394 12.45 -28.93 1.50
CA ASP A 394 13.85 -29.28 1.65
C ASP A 394 14.64 -28.06 2.11
N TYR A 395 14.96 -28.01 3.41
CA TYR A 395 15.70 -26.90 4.02
C TYR A 395 17.21 -27.10 4.07
N GLY A 396 17.73 -28.00 3.28
CA GLY A 396 19.16 -28.34 3.23
C GLY A 396 19.49 -29.66 3.86
N ASN A 397 20.69 -29.82 4.42
CA ASN A 397 21.17 -31.09 5.00
C ASN A 397 20.34 -31.52 6.20
N TYR A 398 19.87 -32.74 6.20
CA TYR A 398 19.10 -33.29 7.31
C TYR A 398 19.61 -34.72 7.68
N VAL A 399 19.28 -35.11 8.89
CA VAL A 399 19.39 -36.49 9.35
C VAL A 399 18.00 -36.98 9.77
N ILE A 400 17.73 -38.27 9.56
CA ILE A 400 16.53 -38.92 10.07
C ILE A 400 16.82 -39.37 11.49
N VAL A 401 15.97 -38.93 12.41
CA VAL A 401 16.09 -39.28 13.83
C VAL A 401 14.78 -39.87 14.35
N GLU A 402 14.87 -40.72 15.35
CA GLU A 402 13.75 -41.29 16.10
C GLU A 402 13.81 -40.77 17.54
N ASN A 403 12.71 -40.94 18.28
CA ASN A 403 12.65 -40.61 19.70
C ASN A 403 13.07 -39.17 20.01
N VAL A 404 12.50 -38.23 19.30
CA VAL A 404 12.68 -36.81 19.57
C VAL A 404 11.83 -36.41 20.77
N ALA A 405 12.48 -35.90 21.82
CA ALA A 405 11.83 -35.43 23.03
C ALA A 405 12.38 -34.07 23.44
N GLY A 406 11.55 -33.27 24.09
CA GLY A 406 11.89 -31.96 24.56
C GLY A 406 11.22 -30.84 23.77
N GLN A 407 11.53 -29.61 24.12
CA GLN A 407 11.02 -28.43 23.48
C GLN A 407 12.09 -27.79 22.59
N TRP A 408 11.75 -27.55 21.35
CA TRP A 408 12.62 -26.90 20.42
C TRP A 408 12.40 -25.36 20.44
N ASP A 409 13.47 -24.61 20.58
CA ASP A 409 13.41 -23.14 20.57
C ASP A 409 13.84 -22.64 19.18
N VAL A 410 12.91 -22.04 18.47
CA VAL A 410 13.13 -21.47 17.13
C VAL A 410 14.12 -20.31 17.17
N ASN A 411 14.15 -19.55 18.25
CA ASN A 411 15.00 -18.35 18.39
C ASN A 411 16.44 -18.69 18.76
N ARG A 412 16.65 -19.81 19.41
CA ARG A 412 17.99 -20.30 19.78
C ARG A 412 18.24 -21.61 19.07
N GLN A 413 18.90 -21.56 17.95
CA GLN A 413 19.27 -22.79 17.24
C GLN A 413 20.04 -23.71 18.20
N SER A 414 19.34 -24.75 18.68
CA SER A 414 19.93 -25.69 19.67
C SER A 414 21.10 -26.41 19.06
N THR A 415 22.18 -26.51 19.82
CA THR A 415 23.37 -27.30 19.41
C THR A 415 23.16 -28.76 19.80
N VAL A 416 23.38 -29.67 18.86
CA VAL A 416 23.35 -31.11 19.05
C VAL A 416 24.73 -31.67 18.88
N THR A 417 25.04 -32.75 19.64
CA THR A 417 26.31 -33.49 19.54
C THR A 417 26.13 -34.60 18.50
N LEU A 418 27.02 -34.63 17.53
CA LEU A 418 27.09 -35.70 16.53
C LEU A 418 27.96 -36.86 17.10
N ARG A 419 27.49 -38.09 16.87
CA ARG A 419 28.14 -39.29 17.38
C ARG A 419 28.41 -40.28 16.26
N ASP A 420 29.42 -41.13 16.44
CA ASP A 420 29.89 -42.10 15.44
C ASP A 420 29.08 -43.43 15.43
N THR A 421 28.18 -43.60 16.38
CA THR A 421 27.39 -44.82 16.51
C THR A 421 25.89 -44.49 16.64
N GLN A 422 25.09 -45.24 15.90
CA GLN A 422 23.62 -45.15 16.02
C GLN A 422 23.16 -45.77 17.35
N ALA A 423 22.27 -45.10 18.06
CA ALA A 423 21.72 -45.59 19.29
C ALA A 423 20.62 -46.64 19.02
N ASN A 424 21.00 -47.90 18.90
CA ASN A 424 20.03 -48.99 18.77
C ASN A 424 19.40 -49.40 20.10
N ALA A 425 19.82 -48.84 21.22
CA ALA A 425 19.56 -49.43 22.53
C ALA A 425 18.62 -48.62 23.45
N VAL A 426 17.96 -47.62 22.94
CA VAL A 426 17.00 -46.89 23.79
C VAL A 426 15.59 -47.47 23.71
N SER A 427 15.47 -48.69 23.20
CA SER A 427 14.21 -49.39 22.95
C SER A 427 13.45 -49.89 24.16
N THR A 428 13.93 -49.65 25.38
CA THR A 428 13.24 -50.12 26.61
C THR A 428 12.38 -49.02 27.29
N ALA A 429 12.40 -47.81 26.81
CA ALA A 429 11.49 -46.78 27.33
C ALA A 429 10.20 -46.80 26.54
N SER A 430 9.16 -47.38 27.11
CA SER A 430 7.81 -47.48 26.51
C SER A 430 7.09 -46.12 26.44
N THR A 431 7.68 -45.04 26.87
CA THR A 431 7.08 -43.68 26.92
C THR A 431 8.10 -42.64 26.53
N ILE A 432 7.71 -41.79 25.59
CA ILE A 432 8.41 -40.52 25.26
C ILE A 432 8.48 -39.67 26.52
N GLY A 433 9.68 -39.37 27.00
CA GLY A 433 9.90 -38.57 28.20
C GLY A 433 10.74 -39.19 29.29
N ASN A 434 10.99 -40.51 29.26
CA ASN A 434 11.84 -41.22 30.24
C ASN A 434 13.26 -41.50 29.75
N TYR A 435 13.83 -40.61 28.96
CA TYR A 435 15.18 -40.78 28.48
C TYR A 435 16.21 -40.24 29.47
N SER A 436 17.12 -41.11 29.96
CA SER A 436 18.29 -40.65 30.66
C SER A 436 19.29 -40.03 29.68
N LEU A 437 19.52 -38.74 29.83
CA LEU A 437 20.47 -37.99 28.99
C LEU A 437 21.96 -38.40 29.19
N THR A 438 22.24 -39.40 30.01
CA THR A 438 23.58 -39.73 30.44
C THR A 438 24.26 -40.88 29.71
N ASN A 439 23.52 -41.70 28.94
CA ASN A 439 24.08 -42.89 28.27
C ASN A 439 23.78 -42.93 26.78
N PHE A 440 24.40 -42.04 26.03
CA PHE A 440 24.38 -42.13 24.57
C PHE A 440 25.54 -43.02 24.10
N PRO A 441 25.28 -44.06 23.26
CA PRO A 441 26.33 -44.84 22.69
C PRO A 441 27.14 -44.05 21.68
N GLY A 442 28.40 -44.46 21.50
CA GLY A 442 29.33 -43.88 20.55
C GLY A 442 30.09 -42.67 21.09
N ASN A 443 31.16 -42.34 20.40
CA ASN A 443 32.01 -41.21 20.72
C ASN A 443 31.46 -39.93 20.09
N SER A 444 31.70 -38.82 20.74
CA SER A 444 31.39 -37.52 20.14
C SER A 444 32.37 -37.24 19.01
N ILE A 445 31.85 -37.01 17.82
CA ILE A 445 32.66 -36.70 16.61
C ILE A 445 32.50 -35.21 16.20
N GLY A 446 31.55 -34.50 16.77
CA GLY A 446 31.33 -33.11 16.42
C GLY A 446 30.06 -32.52 16.97
N THR A 447 29.74 -31.32 16.53
CA THR A 447 28.51 -30.60 16.86
C THR A 447 27.86 -30.04 15.61
N ALA A 448 26.54 -29.82 15.69
CA ALA A 448 25.77 -29.13 14.66
C ALA A 448 24.69 -28.29 15.31
N ARG A 449 24.19 -27.27 14.60
CA ARG A 449 23.04 -26.52 15.03
C ARG A 449 21.79 -27.02 14.33
N VAL A 450 20.69 -27.12 15.08
CA VAL A 450 19.38 -27.52 14.55
C VAL A 450 18.69 -26.30 13.96
N ARG A 451 18.40 -26.34 12.67
CA ARG A 451 17.66 -25.31 11.95
C ARG A 451 16.16 -25.56 11.98
N GLY A 452 15.73 -26.79 11.94
CA GLY A 452 14.34 -27.18 11.89
C GLY A 452 14.14 -28.66 12.14
N VAL A 453 12.91 -29.01 12.51
CA VAL A 453 12.47 -30.40 12.71
C VAL A 453 11.18 -30.59 11.92
N GLU A 454 11.12 -31.66 11.13
CA GLU A 454 9.94 -32.01 10.32
C GLU A 454 9.57 -33.46 10.56
N HIS A 455 8.28 -33.76 10.74
CA HIS A 455 7.82 -35.14 10.83
C HIS A 455 7.98 -35.83 9.47
N TYR A 456 8.64 -36.98 9.45
CA TYR A 456 8.93 -37.71 8.21
C TYR A 456 7.95 -38.89 8.00
N THR A 457 7.85 -39.80 8.97
CA THR A 457 6.95 -40.95 8.89
C THR A 457 6.58 -41.45 10.30
N GLY A 458 5.64 -42.39 10.41
CA GLY A 458 5.11 -42.86 11.67
C GLY A 458 4.02 -41.96 12.27
N THR A 459 3.56 -42.28 13.45
CA THR A 459 2.52 -41.51 14.15
C THR A 459 3.20 -40.53 15.10
N PRO A 460 3.02 -39.18 14.95
CA PRO A 460 3.60 -38.22 15.84
C PRO A 460 3.28 -38.52 17.33
N GLY A 461 4.31 -38.49 18.16
CA GLY A 461 4.17 -38.76 19.59
C GLY A 461 4.27 -40.24 19.98
N THR A 462 4.52 -41.13 19.03
CA THR A 462 4.77 -42.55 19.27
C THR A 462 6.24 -42.91 19.00
N PRO A 463 6.75 -44.05 19.51
CA PRO A 463 8.12 -44.47 19.29
C PRO A 463 8.49 -44.78 17.84
N ASP A 464 7.51 -45.03 16.97
CA ASP A 464 7.71 -45.29 15.54
C ASP A 464 7.79 -44.02 14.70
N ALA A 465 7.60 -42.87 15.33
CA ALA A 465 7.70 -41.58 14.63
C ALA A 465 9.16 -41.25 14.26
N GLN A 466 9.36 -40.96 13.01
CA GLN A 466 10.65 -40.48 12.48
C GLN A 466 10.54 -39.00 12.07
N TYR A 467 11.62 -38.27 12.28
CA TYR A 467 11.70 -36.85 12.00
C TYR A 467 12.93 -36.53 11.18
N LYS A 468 12.81 -35.58 10.26
CA LYS A 468 13.96 -34.93 9.62
C LYS A 468 14.46 -33.82 10.52
N LEU A 469 15.70 -33.90 10.94
CA LEU A 469 16.37 -32.87 11.71
C LEU A 469 17.34 -32.14 10.77
N TYR A 470 16.98 -30.90 10.41
CA TYR A 470 17.79 -30.07 9.54
C TYR A 470 18.97 -29.46 10.30
N LEU A 471 20.17 -29.65 9.78
CA LEU A 471 21.43 -29.28 10.45
C LEU A 471 22.15 -28.17 9.70
N THR A 472 22.71 -27.23 10.47
CA THR A 472 23.61 -26.17 9.99
C THR A 472 24.83 -26.07 10.88
N ASP A 473 25.88 -25.37 10.46
CA ASP A 473 27.13 -25.15 11.22
C ASP A 473 27.72 -26.47 11.76
N ILE A 474 27.84 -27.45 10.88
CA ILE A 474 28.37 -28.78 11.22
C ILE A 474 29.86 -28.66 11.45
N LYS A 475 30.33 -28.95 12.65
CA LYS A 475 31.75 -28.96 13.06
C LYS A 475 32.15 -30.35 13.50
N VAL A 476 33.03 -31.00 12.74
CA VAL A 476 33.61 -32.28 13.09
C VAL A 476 34.91 -32.05 13.83
N THR A 477 35.06 -32.61 15.03
CA THR A 477 36.20 -32.38 15.93
C THR A 477 37.16 -33.56 16.00
N THR A 478 36.64 -34.79 15.92
CA THR A 478 37.49 -36.00 16.11
C THR A 478 36.93 -37.20 15.34
N GLY A 479 37.76 -37.98 14.67
CA GLY A 479 37.44 -39.32 14.14
C GLY A 479 36.45 -39.38 12.98
N GLY A 480 35.88 -38.28 12.54
CA GLY A 480 34.99 -38.22 11.40
C GLY A 480 35.76 -38.18 10.09
N ASP A 481 35.42 -39.06 9.16
CA ASP A 481 35.89 -38.90 7.77
C ASP A 481 35.26 -37.61 7.20
N ARG A 482 36.10 -36.66 6.82
CA ARG A 482 35.66 -35.42 6.16
C ARG A 482 34.92 -35.70 4.85
N LYS A 483 35.01 -36.91 4.30
CA LYS A 483 34.23 -37.35 3.16
C LYS A 483 32.82 -37.77 3.54
N SER A 484 32.59 -38.27 4.76
CA SER A 484 31.27 -38.64 5.25
C SER A 484 30.47 -37.43 5.79
N THR A 485 31.16 -36.34 6.08
CA THR A 485 30.46 -35.05 6.38
C THR A 485 29.84 -34.37 5.16
N ARG A 486 30.12 -34.88 3.95
CA ARG A 486 29.26 -34.60 2.78
C ARG A 486 28.00 -35.45 2.85
N LEU A 487 27.20 -35.24 3.86
CA LEU A 487 25.81 -35.67 3.90
C LEU A 487 25.11 -35.07 2.68
N ASN A 488 25.01 -35.88 1.62
CA ASN A 488 24.30 -35.57 0.38
C ASN A 488 24.60 -34.20 -0.22
N SER A 489 25.84 -33.97 -0.62
CA SER A 489 26.20 -32.80 -1.45
C SER A 489 25.63 -32.85 -2.88
N SER A 490 24.79 -33.83 -3.20
CA SER A 490 24.15 -33.93 -4.51
C SER A 490 23.02 -32.94 -4.73
N HIS A 491 22.64 -32.15 -3.70
CA HIS A 491 21.63 -31.09 -3.79
C HIS A 491 22.10 -29.76 -3.20
N VAL A 492 23.38 -29.51 -3.09
CA VAL A 492 23.84 -28.13 -3.03
C VAL A 492 23.77 -27.59 -4.44
N SER A 493 22.67 -26.99 -4.80
CA SER A 493 22.65 -26.04 -5.90
C SER A 493 23.71 -25.00 -5.58
N GLU A 494 24.80 -25.04 -6.32
CA GLU A 494 25.86 -24.04 -6.24
C GLU A 494 25.30 -22.68 -6.57
N SER A 495 24.91 -21.92 -5.58
CA SER A 495 24.97 -20.48 -5.70
C SER A 495 26.45 -20.10 -5.45
N ARG A 496 27.27 -20.29 -6.43
CA ARG A 496 28.53 -19.57 -6.52
C ARG A 496 28.18 -18.13 -6.76
N MET A 497 28.32 -17.29 -5.76
CA MET A 497 28.56 -15.88 -6.03
C MET A 497 29.83 -15.80 -6.86
N PRO A 498 29.82 -15.07 -8.00
CA PRO A 498 31.04 -14.79 -8.70
C PRO A 498 31.95 -14.01 -7.75
N SER A 499 33.11 -14.55 -7.44
CA SER A 499 34.18 -13.78 -6.82
C SER A 499 34.55 -12.69 -7.82
N SER A 500 34.28 -11.44 -7.48
CA SER A 500 34.87 -10.31 -8.16
C SER A 500 36.38 -10.40 -8.12
N ALA A 501 36.97 -10.52 -9.28
CA ALA A 501 38.37 -10.16 -9.51
C ALA A 501 38.42 -8.64 -9.74
#